data_9ac8e0646598a52d67518d6a75eb40dc
#
_entry.id   9ac8e0646598a52d67518d6a75eb40dc
#
_cell.length_a   1.000
_cell.length_b   1.000
_cell.length_c   1.000
_cell.angle_alpha   90.00
_cell.angle_beta   90.00
_cell.angle_gamma   90.00
#
_symmetry.space_group_name_H-M   'P 1'
#
loop_
_entity.id
_entity.type
_entity.pdbx_description
1 polymer ?
#
loop_
_entity_poly.entity_id
_entity_poly.type
_entity_poly.pdbx_seq_one_letter_code
_entity_poly.pdbx_strand_id
1 'polypeptide(L)'
;MKSPQQLRIGYLVSKYPAVSHTFILREILALRERDVQIEVASINDSPNRSDLTQVEQNESERTFYVKQAGAFGVIRAASWMIVRRPLGLLRGLRIALILGGGDLVRIPLCLFYYAEAVILSQWLQSRSLHHLHVHFASQAATVALILTHMVPINLSITVHGPDEFFDVPGHYLAEKIAASRFVACISFFAQSQLMKMTPGREWHKFDVARLGIDCDHFSPRPFRSSPDCFEVLCVGRLVSAKGQLILIEAVAQLIESGRKIRLRFVGDGPDRKELENLVALKGLMSHICFEGSVNQDRIQEFYTAADIFALASFAEGIPVVLMEAMAMEIPCVATNINGIPELIRDGVDGLLVAPSDVQGLSVALMRLMDEAALRESLGKAGRLRVQQSYEISKSADRLAALFRHRLELAN
;
A
#
# COMPACT_ATOMS: atom_id res chain seq x y z
N MET A 1 -6.29 -22.14 -33.77
CA MET A 1 -6.11 -21.03 -32.80
C MET A 1 -5.52 -21.67 -31.53
N LYS A 2 -4.30 -21.29 -31.13
CA LYS A 2 -3.76 -21.75 -29.85
C LYS A 2 -4.67 -21.18 -28.75
N SER A 3 -5.13 -22.03 -27.82
CA SER A 3 -5.83 -21.56 -26.63
C SER A 3 -4.99 -20.46 -25.97
N PRO A 4 -5.58 -19.36 -25.50
CA PRO A 4 -4.80 -18.32 -24.83
C PRO A 4 -4.05 -18.97 -23.69
N GLN A 5 -2.73 -18.85 -23.71
CA GLN A 5 -1.87 -19.44 -22.68
C GLN A 5 -2.23 -18.74 -21.38
N GLN A 6 -2.72 -19.50 -20.40
CA GLN A 6 -3.15 -18.97 -19.11
C GLN A 6 -1.99 -18.24 -18.44
N LEU A 7 -2.17 -16.97 -18.14
CA LEU A 7 -1.15 -16.11 -17.56
C LEU A 7 -0.83 -16.54 -16.12
N ARG A 8 0.42 -16.92 -15.85
CA ARG A 8 0.88 -17.37 -14.53
C ARG A 8 1.96 -16.43 -14.00
N ILE A 9 1.74 -15.88 -12.81
CA ILE A 9 2.59 -14.85 -12.20
C ILE A 9 2.90 -15.26 -10.76
N GLY A 10 4.18 -15.18 -10.37
CA GLY A 10 4.58 -15.20 -8.98
C GLY A 10 4.47 -13.80 -8.38
N TYR A 11 3.81 -13.66 -7.26
CA TYR A 11 3.79 -12.43 -6.45
C TYR A 11 4.77 -12.58 -5.29
N LEU A 12 5.64 -11.59 -5.10
CA LEU A 12 6.53 -11.52 -3.95
C LEU A 12 6.19 -10.29 -3.11
N VAL A 13 5.89 -10.52 -1.84
CA VAL A 13 5.51 -9.48 -0.90
C VAL A 13 6.40 -9.58 0.35
N SER A 14 6.68 -8.45 0.99
CA SER A 14 7.48 -8.42 2.23
C SER A 14 6.81 -9.18 3.38
N LYS A 15 5.47 -9.00 3.52
CA LYS A 15 4.61 -9.68 4.50
C LYS A 15 3.21 -9.84 3.91
N TYR A 16 2.72 -11.07 3.82
CA TYR A 16 1.40 -11.37 3.25
C TYR A 16 0.80 -12.64 3.87
N PRO A 17 -0.51 -12.64 4.18
CA PRO A 17 -1.39 -11.47 4.22
C PRO A 17 -1.00 -10.50 5.34
N ALA A 18 -1.44 -9.24 5.26
CA ALA A 18 -1.16 -8.26 6.28
C ALA A 18 -2.30 -7.24 6.41
N VAL A 19 -2.71 -6.96 7.63
CA VAL A 19 -3.81 -6.02 7.96
C VAL A 19 -3.58 -4.63 7.35
N SER A 20 -2.33 -4.18 7.25
CA SER A 20 -1.98 -2.87 6.66
C SER A 20 -1.91 -2.86 5.13
N HIS A 21 -1.95 -4.03 4.47
CA HIS A 21 -1.79 -4.17 3.03
C HIS A 21 -2.94 -4.97 2.39
N THR A 22 -4.16 -4.75 2.86
CA THR A 22 -5.37 -5.44 2.39
C THR A 22 -5.64 -5.26 0.91
N PHE A 23 -5.17 -4.15 0.32
CA PHE A 23 -5.28 -3.88 -1.11
C PHE A 23 -4.52 -4.91 -1.96
N ILE A 24 -3.40 -5.49 -1.48
CA ILE A 24 -2.68 -6.56 -2.20
C ILE A 24 -3.54 -7.83 -2.25
N LEU A 25 -4.16 -8.19 -1.14
CA LEU A 25 -5.09 -9.33 -1.10
C LEU A 25 -6.26 -9.12 -2.07
N ARG A 26 -6.91 -7.96 -2.01
CA ARG A 26 -8.03 -7.60 -2.91
C ARG A 26 -7.61 -7.65 -4.37
N GLU A 27 -6.43 -7.12 -4.71
CA GLU A 27 -5.87 -7.17 -6.06
C GLU A 27 -5.66 -8.61 -6.54
N ILE A 28 -5.02 -9.46 -5.72
CA ILE A 28 -4.76 -10.87 -6.05
C ILE A 28 -6.05 -11.62 -6.30
N LEU A 29 -7.06 -11.46 -5.44
CA LEU A 29 -8.36 -12.11 -5.60
C LEU A 29 -9.05 -11.65 -6.89
N ALA A 30 -9.11 -10.34 -7.12
CA ALA A 30 -9.72 -9.77 -8.31
C ALA A 30 -9.02 -10.18 -9.62
N LEU A 31 -7.68 -10.35 -9.61
CA LEU A 31 -6.93 -10.84 -10.76
C LEU A 31 -7.17 -12.34 -11.01
N ARG A 32 -7.32 -13.15 -9.96
CA ARG A 32 -7.67 -14.58 -10.09
C ARG A 32 -9.04 -14.78 -10.74
N GLU A 33 -10.01 -13.90 -10.45
CA GLU A 33 -11.31 -13.87 -11.14
C GLU A 33 -11.22 -13.55 -12.64
N ARG A 34 -10.07 -13.05 -13.09
CA ARG A 34 -9.76 -12.67 -14.49
C ARG A 34 -8.83 -13.67 -15.20
N ASP A 35 -8.85 -14.92 -14.74
CA ASP A 35 -8.01 -16.00 -15.28
C ASP A 35 -6.50 -15.75 -15.21
N VAL A 36 -6.04 -14.89 -14.28
CA VAL A 36 -4.62 -14.73 -13.96
C VAL A 36 -4.28 -15.67 -12.80
N GLN A 37 -3.48 -16.69 -13.05
CA GLN A 37 -2.98 -17.58 -12.00
C GLN A 37 -1.89 -16.88 -11.19
N ILE A 38 -2.17 -16.59 -9.92
CA ILE A 38 -1.22 -15.94 -9.02
C ILE A 38 -0.83 -16.90 -7.91
N GLU A 39 0.47 -17.18 -7.84
CA GLU A 39 1.14 -17.87 -6.75
C GLU A 39 1.84 -16.83 -5.88
N VAL A 40 1.65 -16.89 -4.57
CA VAL A 40 2.18 -15.87 -3.66
C VAL A 40 3.32 -16.42 -2.82
N ALA A 41 4.40 -15.65 -2.75
CA ALA A 41 5.48 -15.83 -1.78
C ALA A 41 5.59 -14.61 -0.86
N SER A 42 5.76 -14.84 0.42
CA SER A 42 6.01 -13.82 1.44
C SER A 42 7.41 -13.99 2.02
N ILE A 43 8.16 -12.89 2.15
CA ILE A 43 9.48 -12.93 2.80
C ILE A 43 9.32 -13.28 4.28
N ASN A 44 8.46 -12.55 5.00
CA ASN A 44 8.22 -12.72 6.42
C ASN A 44 6.98 -13.57 6.67
N ASP A 45 6.89 -14.11 7.88
CA ASP A 45 5.78 -14.93 8.30
C ASP A 45 4.46 -14.15 8.37
N SER A 46 3.36 -14.90 8.31
CA SER A 46 2.02 -14.38 8.53
C SER A 46 1.88 -13.78 9.95
N PRO A 47 1.00 -12.79 10.14
CA PRO A 47 0.52 -12.41 11.47
C PRO A 47 -0.11 -13.59 12.22
N ASN A 48 -0.38 -13.41 13.53
CA ASN A 48 -1.11 -14.40 14.29
C ASN A 48 -2.47 -14.69 13.62
N ARG A 49 -2.84 -15.95 13.62
CA ARG A 49 -4.08 -16.42 12.95
C ARG A 49 -5.35 -15.74 13.52
N SER A 50 -5.33 -15.37 14.81
CA SER A 50 -6.41 -14.64 15.49
C SER A 50 -6.66 -13.24 14.93
N ASP A 51 -5.67 -12.63 14.30
CA ASP A 51 -5.74 -11.25 13.81
C ASP A 51 -6.22 -11.18 12.35
N LEU A 52 -6.35 -12.34 11.70
CA LEU A 52 -6.71 -12.50 10.29
C LEU A 52 -8.19 -12.84 10.13
N THR A 53 -8.81 -12.25 9.11
CA THR A 53 -10.13 -12.67 8.61
C THR A 53 -10.06 -14.09 8.02
N GLN A 54 -11.21 -14.75 7.80
CA GLN A 54 -11.25 -16.08 7.21
C GLN A 54 -10.60 -16.11 5.81
N VAL A 55 -10.79 -15.08 5.02
CA VAL A 55 -10.19 -14.97 3.67
C VAL A 55 -8.67 -14.88 3.76
N GLU A 56 -8.15 -14.06 4.68
CA GLU A 56 -6.71 -13.92 4.93
C GLU A 56 -6.09 -15.21 5.47
N GLN A 57 -6.82 -15.97 6.32
CA GLN A 57 -6.37 -17.28 6.79
C GLN A 57 -6.23 -18.27 5.64
N ASN A 58 -7.21 -18.33 4.74
CA ASN A 58 -7.18 -19.20 3.57
C ASN A 58 -6.01 -18.84 2.63
N GLU A 59 -5.73 -17.56 2.45
CA GLU A 59 -4.57 -17.10 1.67
C GLU A 59 -3.24 -17.41 2.37
N SER A 60 -3.18 -17.28 3.70
CA SER A 60 -1.98 -17.65 4.47
C SER A 60 -1.61 -19.14 4.27
N GLU A 61 -2.58 -20.02 4.21
CA GLU A 61 -2.34 -21.47 3.98
C GLU A 61 -1.80 -21.78 2.56
N ARG A 62 -2.06 -20.92 1.58
CA ARG A 62 -1.59 -21.05 0.19
C ARG A 62 -0.29 -20.31 -0.08
N THR A 63 0.14 -19.44 0.83
CA THR A 63 1.31 -18.58 0.67
C THR A 63 2.61 -19.35 0.99
N PHE A 64 3.62 -19.17 0.14
CA PHE A 64 4.95 -19.71 0.41
C PHE A 64 5.75 -18.73 1.28
N TYR A 65 6.12 -19.14 2.49
CA TYR A 65 6.90 -18.32 3.43
C TYR A 65 8.39 -18.60 3.31
N VAL A 66 9.14 -17.62 2.79
CA VAL A 66 10.58 -17.78 2.49
C VAL A 66 11.39 -18.05 3.76
N LYS A 67 11.16 -17.27 4.83
CA LYS A 67 11.91 -17.42 6.08
C LYS A 67 11.59 -18.71 6.83
N GLN A 68 10.41 -19.28 6.68
CA GLN A 68 10.05 -20.58 7.27
C GLN A 68 10.86 -21.74 6.70
N ALA A 69 11.41 -21.60 5.49
CA ALA A 69 12.30 -22.61 4.94
C ALA A 69 13.61 -22.78 5.75
N GLY A 70 14.02 -21.74 6.47
CA GLY A 70 15.17 -21.74 7.36
C GLY A 70 16.49 -22.12 6.69
N ALA A 71 17.49 -22.46 7.48
CA ALA A 71 18.82 -22.86 6.98
C ALA A 71 18.75 -24.13 6.13
N PHE A 72 17.88 -25.08 6.47
CA PHE A 72 17.69 -26.29 5.69
C PHE A 72 17.17 -26.01 4.29
N GLY A 73 16.21 -25.06 4.17
CA GLY A 73 15.71 -24.61 2.88
C GLY A 73 16.81 -23.97 2.01
N VAL A 74 17.68 -23.16 2.62
CA VAL A 74 18.85 -22.58 1.92
C VAL A 74 19.76 -23.67 1.40
N ILE A 75 20.16 -24.64 2.24
CA ILE A 75 21.05 -25.74 1.85
C ILE A 75 20.42 -26.56 0.71
N ARG A 76 19.16 -26.95 0.84
CA ARG A 76 18.45 -27.72 -0.18
C ARG A 76 18.39 -26.96 -1.52
N ALA A 77 18.02 -25.67 -1.48
CA ALA A 77 17.90 -24.85 -2.69
C ALA A 77 19.28 -24.56 -3.31
N ALA A 78 20.32 -24.32 -2.49
CA ALA A 78 21.71 -24.17 -2.95
C ALA A 78 22.23 -25.42 -3.62
N SER A 79 22.03 -26.60 -3.01
CA SER A 79 22.43 -27.89 -3.60
C SER A 79 21.74 -28.13 -4.95
N TRP A 80 20.44 -27.82 -5.04
CA TRP A 80 19.69 -27.87 -6.29
C TRP A 80 20.28 -26.91 -7.34
N MET A 81 20.65 -25.70 -6.97
CA MET A 81 21.25 -24.69 -7.86
C MET A 81 22.67 -25.10 -8.30
N ILE A 82 23.48 -25.65 -7.41
CA ILE A 82 24.83 -26.14 -7.75
C ILE A 82 24.77 -27.16 -8.90
N VAL A 83 23.78 -28.05 -8.86
CA VAL A 83 23.60 -29.07 -9.91
C VAL A 83 23.04 -28.48 -11.20
N ARG A 84 22.08 -27.58 -11.12
CA ARG A 84 21.33 -27.14 -12.28
C ARG A 84 21.76 -25.78 -12.85
N ARG A 85 22.26 -24.86 -11.99
CA ARG A 85 22.60 -23.48 -12.35
C ARG A 85 23.77 -22.92 -11.54
N PRO A 86 24.97 -23.56 -11.56
CA PRO A 86 26.10 -23.13 -10.73
C PRO A 86 26.56 -21.71 -11.03
N LEU A 87 26.54 -21.27 -12.30
CA LEU A 87 26.87 -19.91 -12.69
C LEU A 87 25.82 -18.88 -12.18
N GLY A 88 24.55 -19.28 -12.07
CA GLY A 88 23.50 -18.44 -11.50
C GLY A 88 23.76 -18.17 -10.02
N LEU A 89 24.14 -19.19 -9.27
CA LEU A 89 24.50 -19.05 -7.86
C LEU A 89 25.67 -18.04 -7.68
N LEU A 90 26.73 -18.16 -8.47
CA LEU A 90 27.88 -17.25 -8.43
C LEU A 90 27.51 -15.82 -8.85
N ARG A 91 26.67 -15.66 -9.88
CA ARG A 91 26.19 -14.33 -10.31
C ARG A 91 25.37 -13.65 -9.23
N GLY A 92 24.45 -14.38 -8.57
CA GLY A 92 23.67 -13.86 -7.46
C GLY A 92 24.53 -13.40 -6.29
N LEU A 93 25.53 -14.22 -5.90
CA LEU A 93 26.48 -13.86 -4.85
C LEU A 93 27.27 -12.59 -5.22
N ARG A 94 27.76 -12.52 -6.46
CA ARG A 94 28.46 -11.31 -6.94
C ARG A 94 27.60 -10.07 -6.86
N ILE A 95 26.33 -10.15 -7.27
CA ILE A 95 25.40 -9.02 -7.18
C ILE A 95 25.15 -8.62 -5.73
N ALA A 96 24.92 -9.58 -4.82
CA ALA A 96 24.73 -9.30 -3.40
C ALA A 96 25.95 -8.56 -2.81
N LEU A 97 27.18 -8.95 -3.17
CA LEU A 97 28.40 -8.27 -2.72
C LEU A 97 28.53 -6.88 -3.32
N ILE A 98 28.16 -6.68 -4.60
CA ILE A 98 28.17 -5.35 -5.25
C ILE A 98 27.16 -4.43 -4.57
N LEU A 99 25.94 -4.90 -4.27
CA LEU A 99 24.92 -4.12 -3.57
C LEU A 99 25.36 -3.77 -2.13
N GLY A 100 26.13 -4.66 -1.49
CA GLY A 100 26.74 -4.40 -0.18
C GLY A 100 27.77 -3.28 -0.19
N GLY A 101 28.43 -3.01 -1.36
CA GLY A 101 29.24 -1.82 -1.63
C GLY A 101 30.43 -1.58 -0.71
N GLY A 102 30.94 -2.58 0.03
CA GLY A 102 32.02 -2.42 1.01
C GLY A 102 31.55 -1.95 2.40
N ASP A 103 30.30 -1.70 2.61
CA ASP A 103 29.72 -1.40 3.91
C ASP A 103 29.58 -2.67 4.76
N LEU A 104 30.26 -2.73 5.90
CA LEU A 104 30.26 -3.89 6.81
C LEU A 104 28.88 -4.22 7.39
N VAL A 105 27.95 -3.28 7.40
CA VAL A 105 26.57 -3.51 7.85
C VAL A 105 25.68 -3.98 6.69
N ARG A 106 25.89 -3.44 5.50
CA ARG A 106 25.08 -3.77 4.30
C ARG A 106 25.46 -5.11 3.69
N ILE A 107 26.73 -5.52 3.73
CA ILE A 107 27.18 -6.81 3.18
C ILE A 107 26.41 -7.99 3.81
N PRO A 108 26.36 -8.16 5.16
CA PRO A 108 25.58 -9.23 5.77
C PRO A 108 24.10 -9.20 5.39
N LEU A 109 23.52 -8.02 5.30
CA LEU A 109 22.12 -7.86 4.88
C LEU A 109 21.89 -8.33 3.44
N CYS A 110 22.78 -7.96 2.52
CA CYS A 110 22.71 -8.38 1.12
C CYS A 110 22.96 -9.88 0.95
N LEU A 111 23.81 -10.48 1.79
CA LEU A 111 23.99 -11.95 1.83
C LEU A 111 22.74 -12.65 2.36
N PHE A 112 22.01 -12.03 3.29
CA PHE A 112 20.72 -12.55 3.73
C PHE A 112 19.67 -12.49 2.61
N TYR A 113 19.60 -11.39 1.87
CA TYR A 113 18.74 -11.29 0.67
C TYR A 113 19.13 -12.30 -0.42
N TYR A 114 20.42 -12.58 -0.56
CA TYR A 114 20.89 -13.62 -1.46
C TYR A 114 20.40 -15.00 -1.05
N ALA A 115 20.45 -15.36 0.25
CA ALA A 115 19.92 -16.61 0.74
C ALA A 115 18.40 -16.76 0.49
N GLU A 116 17.64 -15.69 0.68
CA GLU A 116 16.21 -15.63 0.35
C GLU A 116 15.97 -15.83 -1.17
N ALA A 117 16.80 -15.22 -2.02
CA ALA A 117 16.75 -15.39 -3.47
C ALA A 117 17.08 -16.83 -3.90
N VAL A 118 18.01 -17.50 -3.21
CA VAL A 118 18.33 -18.93 -3.43
C VAL A 118 17.08 -19.80 -3.17
N ILE A 119 16.37 -19.59 -2.07
CA ILE A 119 15.14 -20.31 -1.74
C ILE A 119 14.07 -20.05 -2.81
N LEU A 120 13.85 -18.78 -3.16
CA LEU A 120 12.86 -18.39 -4.17
C LEU A 120 13.15 -18.97 -5.56
N SER A 121 14.42 -19.16 -5.93
CA SER A 121 14.79 -19.76 -7.21
C SER A 121 14.24 -21.18 -7.37
N GLN A 122 14.25 -21.97 -6.31
CA GLN A 122 13.70 -23.33 -6.28
C GLN A 122 12.16 -23.30 -6.29
N TRP A 123 11.55 -22.37 -5.53
CA TRP A 123 10.10 -22.20 -5.51
C TRP A 123 9.55 -21.84 -6.90
N LEU A 124 10.14 -20.84 -7.59
CA LEU A 124 9.74 -20.43 -8.94
C LEU A 124 9.79 -21.60 -9.93
N GLN A 125 10.87 -22.39 -9.88
CA GLN A 125 11.02 -23.55 -10.75
C GLN A 125 9.98 -24.64 -10.44
N SER A 126 9.71 -24.90 -9.16
CA SER A 126 8.72 -25.92 -8.75
C SER A 126 7.29 -25.56 -9.17
N ARG A 127 7.01 -24.27 -9.34
CA ARG A 127 5.73 -23.72 -9.79
C ARG A 127 5.70 -23.38 -11.27
N SER A 128 6.82 -23.61 -12.01
CA SER A 128 6.97 -23.25 -13.43
C SER A 128 6.60 -21.79 -13.70
N LEU A 129 7.09 -20.88 -12.85
CA LEU A 129 6.85 -19.44 -12.96
C LEU A 129 7.97 -18.78 -13.75
N HIS A 130 7.62 -17.94 -14.73
CA HIS A 130 8.54 -17.21 -15.60
C HIS A 130 8.47 -15.70 -15.41
N HIS A 131 7.55 -15.21 -14.57
CA HIS A 131 7.40 -13.81 -14.21
C HIS A 131 7.18 -13.67 -12.72
N LEU A 132 7.90 -12.74 -12.11
CA LEU A 132 7.78 -12.35 -10.72
C LEU A 132 7.34 -10.89 -10.64
N HIS A 133 6.22 -10.64 -9.97
CA HIS A 133 5.73 -9.31 -9.66
C HIS A 133 5.94 -9.01 -8.17
N VAL A 134 6.44 -7.81 -7.86
CA VAL A 134 6.78 -7.44 -6.48
C VAL A 134 6.02 -6.18 -6.09
N HIS A 135 5.31 -6.24 -4.97
CA HIS A 135 4.75 -5.02 -4.36
C HIS A 135 5.80 -4.32 -3.49
N PHE A 136 5.91 -3.02 -3.68
CA PHE A 136 6.91 -2.12 -3.12
C PHE A 136 8.35 -2.36 -3.65
N ALA A 137 9.00 -1.28 -4.04
CA ALA A 137 10.40 -1.30 -4.43
C ALA A 137 11.37 -1.38 -3.23
N SER A 138 10.93 -1.98 -2.11
CA SER A 138 11.65 -2.14 -0.85
C SER A 138 12.53 -3.41 -0.83
N GLN A 139 12.67 -4.02 0.34
CA GLN A 139 13.53 -5.19 0.56
C GLN A 139 13.18 -6.40 -0.31
N ALA A 140 11.88 -6.72 -0.46
CA ALA A 140 11.43 -7.83 -1.31
C ALA A 140 11.88 -7.65 -2.77
N ALA A 141 11.85 -6.41 -3.28
CA ALA A 141 12.35 -6.11 -4.61
C ALA A 141 13.89 -6.21 -4.71
N THR A 142 14.64 -6.02 -3.62
CA THR A 142 16.09 -6.30 -3.61
C THR A 142 16.38 -7.80 -3.74
N VAL A 143 15.60 -8.63 -3.05
CA VAL A 143 15.67 -10.10 -3.21
C VAL A 143 15.35 -10.50 -4.66
N ALA A 144 14.30 -9.91 -5.24
CA ALA A 144 13.93 -10.15 -6.63
C ALA A 144 15.00 -9.67 -7.62
N LEU A 145 15.65 -8.52 -7.37
CA LEU A 145 16.78 -8.04 -8.17
C LEU A 145 17.93 -9.06 -8.19
N ILE A 146 18.34 -9.56 -7.04
CA ILE A 146 19.38 -10.60 -6.97
C ILE A 146 18.95 -11.85 -7.75
N LEU A 147 17.68 -12.26 -7.59
CA LEU A 147 17.09 -13.42 -8.24
C LEU A 147 17.12 -13.33 -9.78
N THR A 148 16.92 -12.14 -10.37
CA THR A 148 17.00 -11.96 -11.84
C THR A 148 18.38 -12.29 -12.42
N HIS A 149 19.44 -12.17 -11.62
CA HIS A 149 20.80 -12.57 -12.03
C HIS A 149 21.08 -14.07 -11.84
N MET A 150 20.24 -14.77 -11.08
CA MET A 150 20.40 -16.20 -10.76
C MET A 150 19.65 -17.09 -11.72
N VAL A 151 18.44 -16.72 -12.09
CA VAL A 151 17.53 -17.51 -12.94
C VAL A 151 16.90 -16.62 -14.02
N PRO A 152 16.52 -17.19 -15.19
CA PRO A 152 15.82 -16.45 -16.22
C PRO A 152 14.36 -16.18 -15.79
N ILE A 153 14.13 -15.06 -15.15
CA ILE A 153 12.83 -14.61 -14.67
C ILE A 153 12.60 -13.16 -15.12
N ASN A 154 11.41 -12.87 -15.62
CA ASN A 154 11.00 -11.49 -15.83
C ASN A 154 10.56 -10.88 -14.51
N LEU A 155 10.94 -9.63 -14.26
CA LEU A 155 10.57 -8.88 -13.07
C LEU A 155 9.62 -7.73 -13.43
N SER A 156 8.62 -7.49 -12.61
CA SER A 156 7.88 -6.22 -12.57
C SER A 156 7.64 -5.79 -11.13
N ILE A 157 7.43 -4.51 -10.92
CA ILE A 157 7.29 -3.93 -9.59
C ILE A 157 6.09 -2.99 -9.60
N THR A 158 5.26 -3.03 -8.53
CA THR A 158 4.32 -1.94 -8.24
C THR A 158 4.92 -1.01 -7.21
N VAL A 159 5.00 0.29 -7.56
CA VAL A 159 5.51 1.36 -6.71
C VAL A 159 4.33 2.12 -6.10
N HIS A 160 4.32 2.24 -4.77
CA HIS A 160 3.18 2.71 -3.99
C HIS A 160 3.30 4.14 -3.47
N GLY A 161 4.49 4.67 -3.26
CA GLY A 161 4.55 6.04 -2.77
C GLY A 161 5.86 6.52 -2.17
N PRO A 162 5.75 7.59 -1.36
CA PRO A 162 6.90 8.39 -0.96
C PRO A 162 8.01 7.64 -0.24
N ASP A 163 7.68 6.66 0.58
CA ASP A 163 8.67 5.88 1.35
C ASP A 163 9.73 5.23 0.44
N GLU A 164 9.33 4.90 -0.80
CA GLU A 164 10.21 4.27 -1.79
C GLU A 164 11.16 5.27 -2.46
N PHE A 165 10.88 6.57 -2.33
CA PHE A 165 11.64 7.68 -2.93
C PHE A 165 12.56 8.38 -1.93
N PHE A 166 12.49 8.03 -0.64
CA PHE A 166 13.21 8.73 0.41
C PHE A 166 14.72 8.42 0.38
N ASP A 167 15.10 7.15 0.20
CA ASP A 167 16.50 6.71 0.08
C ASP A 167 16.71 5.89 -1.19
N VAL A 168 16.71 6.57 -2.33
CA VAL A 168 16.83 5.94 -3.66
C VAL A 168 18.09 5.08 -3.81
N PRO A 169 19.30 5.56 -3.39
CA PRO A 169 20.51 4.74 -3.44
C PRO A 169 20.47 3.57 -2.45
N GLY A 170 20.00 3.78 -1.23
CA GLY A 170 19.91 2.73 -0.21
C GLY A 170 18.91 1.64 -0.54
N HIS A 171 17.90 1.98 -1.34
CA HIS A 171 16.92 1.02 -1.85
C HIS A 171 17.27 0.42 -3.23
N TYR A 172 18.37 0.79 -3.86
CA TYR A 172 18.78 0.32 -5.20
C TYR A 172 17.67 0.50 -6.23
N LEU A 173 16.95 1.61 -6.18
CA LEU A 173 15.74 1.81 -6.98
C LEU A 173 16.05 1.85 -8.48
N ALA A 174 17.15 2.50 -8.87
CA ALA A 174 17.56 2.58 -10.27
C ALA A 174 17.90 1.19 -10.86
N GLU A 175 18.60 0.35 -10.10
CA GLU A 175 18.97 -1.01 -10.49
C GLU A 175 17.72 -1.92 -10.60
N LYS A 176 16.78 -1.78 -9.67
CA LYS A 176 15.49 -2.50 -9.71
C LYS A 176 14.67 -2.13 -10.94
N ILE A 177 14.60 -0.85 -11.27
CA ILE A 177 13.89 -0.35 -12.45
C ILE A 177 14.59 -0.86 -13.73
N ALA A 178 15.92 -0.78 -13.79
CA ALA A 178 16.68 -1.27 -14.93
C ALA A 178 16.45 -2.78 -15.16
N ALA A 179 16.40 -3.58 -14.09
CA ALA A 179 16.12 -5.01 -14.14
C ALA A 179 14.65 -5.35 -14.44
N SER A 180 13.73 -4.42 -14.21
CA SER A 180 12.31 -4.64 -14.41
C SER A 180 11.93 -4.54 -15.89
N ARG A 181 11.01 -5.41 -16.31
CA ARG A 181 10.38 -5.36 -17.61
C ARG A 181 9.42 -4.19 -17.73
N PHE A 182 8.64 -3.95 -16.68
CA PHE A 182 7.79 -2.77 -16.49
C PHE A 182 7.63 -2.47 -15.01
N VAL A 183 7.18 -1.26 -14.72
CA VAL A 183 6.86 -0.78 -13.36
C VAL A 183 5.44 -0.20 -13.38
N ALA A 184 4.58 -0.76 -12.55
CA ALA A 184 3.24 -0.24 -12.30
C ALA A 184 3.32 0.86 -11.23
N CYS A 185 2.88 2.06 -11.55
CA CYS A 185 2.81 3.19 -10.62
C CYS A 185 1.35 3.36 -10.18
N ILE A 186 1.09 3.45 -8.88
CA ILE A 186 -0.30 3.62 -8.42
C ILE A 186 -0.88 5.00 -8.73
N SER A 187 -0.04 5.96 -9.12
CA SER A 187 -0.38 7.35 -9.40
C SER A 187 0.56 7.99 -10.43
N PHE A 188 0.12 9.07 -11.06
CA PHE A 188 0.99 9.91 -11.88
C PHE A 188 2.08 10.59 -11.04
N PHE A 189 1.80 10.90 -9.77
CA PHE A 189 2.83 11.37 -8.84
C PHE A 189 3.96 10.34 -8.73
N ALA A 190 3.65 9.06 -8.43
CA ALA A 190 4.67 8.02 -8.34
C ALA A 190 5.44 7.86 -9.65
N GLN A 191 4.75 7.87 -10.80
CA GLN A 191 5.38 7.84 -12.11
C GLN A 191 6.34 9.02 -12.32
N SER A 192 5.92 10.24 -11.98
CA SER A 192 6.76 11.44 -12.12
C SER A 192 8.01 11.40 -11.27
N GLN A 193 7.92 10.85 -10.04
CA GLN A 193 9.10 10.67 -9.19
C GLN A 193 10.08 9.66 -9.79
N LEU A 194 9.60 8.54 -10.34
CA LEU A 194 10.46 7.59 -11.03
C LEU A 194 11.12 8.20 -12.28
N MET A 195 10.38 8.99 -13.05
CA MET A 195 10.92 9.71 -14.22
C MET A 195 12.02 10.68 -13.80
N LYS A 196 11.87 11.39 -12.69
CA LYS A 196 12.88 12.30 -12.14
C LYS A 196 14.16 11.57 -11.72
N MET A 197 14.06 10.33 -11.25
CA MET A 197 15.13 9.55 -10.65
C MET A 197 15.84 8.61 -11.65
N THR A 198 15.31 8.47 -12.87
CA THR A 198 15.82 7.52 -13.86
C THR A 198 16.09 8.16 -15.20
N PRO A 199 17.05 7.62 -15.97
CA PRO A 199 17.30 8.08 -17.36
C PRO A 199 16.07 7.93 -18.23
N GLY A 200 15.86 8.85 -19.19
CA GLY A 200 14.70 8.84 -20.09
C GLY A 200 14.48 7.55 -20.88
N ARG A 201 15.55 6.77 -21.12
CA ARG A 201 15.46 5.45 -21.75
C ARG A 201 14.64 4.43 -20.96
N GLU A 202 14.44 4.62 -19.64
CA GLU A 202 13.66 3.72 -18.80
C GLU A 202 12.16 4.11 -18.74
N TRP A 203 11.78 5.30 -19.16
CA TRP A 203 10.43 5.85 -18.98
C TRP A 203 9.34 5.04 -19.69
N HIS A 204 9.68 4.35 -20.78
CA HIS A 204 8.76 3.47 -21.50
C HIS A 204 8.30 2.25 -20.67
N LYS A 205 8.95 1.99 -19.53
CA LYS A 205 8.58 0.92 -18.61
C LYS A 205 7.48 1.32 -17.63
N PHE A 206 7.17 2.61 -17.49
CA PHE A 206 6.27 3.11 -16.45
C PHE A 206 4.84 3.18 -16.94
N ASP A 207 3.95 2.44 -16.27
CA ASP A 207 2.52 2.44 -16.53
C ASP A 207 1.76 2.84 -15.26
N VAL A 208 0.70 3.64 -15.38
CA VAL A 208 -0.15 3.96 -14.24
C VAL A 208 -1.23 2.90 -14.05
N ALA A 209 -1.13 2.16 -12.96
CA ALA A 209 -2.09 1.15 -12.53
C ALA A 209 -2.61 1.51 -11.13
N ARG A 210 -3.76 2.17 -11.08
CA ARG A 210 -4.37 2.63 -9.82
C ARG A 210 -4.84 1.45 -8.98
N LEU A 211 -4.68 1.58 -7.66
CA LEU A 211 -5.32 0.69 -6.70
C LEU A 211 -6.84 0.83 -6.78
N GLY A 212 -7.55 -0.18 -6.30
CA GLY A 212 -9.01 -0.15 -6.22
C GLY A 212 -9.53 -0.66 -4.89
N ILE A 213 -10.77 -0.31 -4.60
CA ILE A 213 -11.55 -0.86 -3.49
C ILE A 213 -12.87 -1.44 -3.99
N ASP A 214 -13.45 -2.32 -3.21
CA ASP A 214 -14.79 -2.85 -3.43
C ASP A 214 -15.83 -1.87 -2.88
N CYS A 215 -16.50 -1.13 -3.77
CA CYS A 215 -17.51 -0.15 -3.39
C CYS A 215 -18.81 -0.80 -2.87
N ASP A 216 -19.06 -2.08 -3.15
CA ASP A 216 -20.22 -2.80 -2.63
C ASP A 216 -19.98 -3.21 -1.17
N HIS A 217 -18.74 -3.56 -0.84
CA HIS A 217 -18.33 -3.82 0.55
C HIS A 217 -18.40 -2.55 1.42
N PHE A 218 -18.10 -1.37 0.88
CA PHE A 218 -18.20 -0.07 1.55
C PHE A 218 -19.47 0.66 1.11
N SER A 219 -20.63 0.19 1.62
CA SER A 219 -21.94 0.76 1.32
C SER A 219 -22.21 2.04 2.10
N PRO A 220 -22.90 3.04 1.50
CA PRO A 220 -23.21 4.29 2.16
C PRO A 220 -24.05 4.09 3.42
N ARG A 221 -23.80 4.89 4.43
CA ARG A 221 -24.62 4.99 5.63
C ARG A 221 -25.70 6.07 5.46
N PRO A 222 -26.77 6.07 6.29
CA PRO A 222 -27.73 7.18 6.31
C PRO A 222 -27.02 8.50 6.68
N PHE A 223 -27.30 9.55 5.91
CA PHE A 223 -26.74 10.88 6.15
C PHE A 223 -27.31 11.50 7.42
N ARG A 224 -26.46 12.04 8.29
CA ARG A 224 -26.85 12.78 9.50
C ARG A 224 -26.71 14.27 9.24
N SER A 225 -27.83 14.97 9.02
CA SER A 225 -27.80 16.41 8.69
C SER A 225 -27.39 17.30 9.87
N SER A 226 -27.74 16.93 11.09
CA SER A 226 -27.45 17.70 12.31
C SER A 226 -27.14 16.77 13.50
N PRO A 227 -25.93 16.19 13.56
CA PRO A 227 -25.55 15.38 14.70
C PRO A 227 -25.34 16.24 15.95
N ASP A 228 -25.74 15.72 17.12
CA ASP A 228 -25.51 16.41 18.40
C ASP A 228 -24.02 16.60 18.71
N CYS A 229 -23.19 15.64 18.28
CA CYS A 229 -21.75 15.68 18.32
C CYS A 229 -21.19 15.11 17.01
N PHE A 230 -20.31 15.85 16.37
CA PHE A 230 -19.67 15.40 15.11
C PHE A 230 -18.60 14.38 15.39
N GLU A 231 -18.68 13.24 14.71
CA GLU A 231 -17.66 12.19 14.76
C GLU A 231 -16.67 12.35 13.61
N VAL A 232 -15.44 12.75 13.91
CA VAL A 232 -14.33 12.82 12.94
C VAL A 232 -13.51 11.54 13.07
N LEU A 233 -13.31 10.85 11.93
CA LEU A 233 -12.55 9.63 11.85
C LEU A 233 -11.21 9.87 11.15
N CYS A 234 -10.14 9.31 11.72
CA CYS A 234 -8.83 9.20 11.09
C CYS A 234 -8.36 7.75 11.18
N VAL A 235 -8.11 7.11 10.05
CA VAL A 235 -7.64 5.72 9.99
C VAL A 235 -6.23 5.66 9.43
N GLY A 236 -5.31 5.02 10.14
CA GLY A 236 -3.94 4.83 9.67
C GLY A 236 -2.95 4.53 10.78
N ARG A 237 -1.73 4.16 10.40
CA ARG A 237 -0.65 3.94 11.37
C ARG A 237 -0.37 5.24 12.13
N LEU A 238 -0.12 5.11 13.44
CA LEU A 238 0.28 6.25 14.27
C LEU A 238 1.79 6.48 14.12
N VAL A 239 2.13 7.25 13.10
CA VAL A 239 3.51 7.64 12.74
C VAL A 239 3.52 9.09 12.27
N SER A 240 4.63 9.79 12.48
CA SER A 240 4.80 11.22 12.17
C SER A 240 4.42 11.58 10.74
N ALA A 241 4.66 10.69 9.76
CA ALA A 241 4.27 10.89 8.35
C ALA A 241 2.75 11.06 8.15
N LYS A 242 1.91 10.63 9.10
CA LYS A 242 0.44 10.73 9.04
C LYS A 242 -0.12 12.02 9.66
N GLY A 243 0.70 12.84 10.29
CA GLY A 243 0.33 14.17 10.76
C GLY A 243 -0.80 14.21 11.80
N GLN A 244 -0.99 13.13 12.60
CA GLN A 244 -2.05 13.07 13.60
C GLN A 244 -1.96 14.24 14.60
N LEU A 245 -0.75 14.72 14.90
CA LEU A 245 -0.52 15.86 15.77
C LEU A 245 -1.21 17.12 15.21
N ILE A 246 -1.11 17.38 13.90
CA ILE A 246 -1.77 18.50 13.24
C ILE A 246 -3.31 18.39 13.34
N LEU A 247 -3.84 17.17 13.21
CA LEU A 247 -5.28 16.94 13.35
C LEU A 247 -5.75 17.13 14.80
N ILE A 248 -4.98 16.71 15.79
CA ILE A 248 -5.25 16.97 17.22
C ILE A 248 -5.32 18.48 17.47
N GLU A 249 -4.34 19.25 16.99
CA GLU A 249 -4.30 20.70 17.16
C GLU A 249 -5.50 21.40 16.50
N ALA A 250 -5.89 20.99 15.28
CA ALA A 250 -7.03 21.54 14.57
C ALA A 250 -8.35 21.25 15.32
N VAL A 251 -8.52 20.03 15.84
CA VAL A 251 -9.70 19.66 16.64
C VAL A 251 -9.71 20.38 18.00
N ALA A 252 -8.55 20.57 18.63
CA ALA A 252 -8.44 21.37 19.87
C ALA A 252 -9.00 22.79 19.69
N GLN A 253 -8.65 23.48 18.62
CA GLN A 253 -9.19 24.82 18.30
C GLN A 253 -10.72 24.80 18.16
N LEU A 254 -11.29 23.77 17.54
CA LEU A 254 -12.73 23.61 17.40
C LEU A 254 -13.42 23.40 18.77
N ILE A 255 -12.85 22.61 19.64
CA ILE A 255 -13.34 22.37 21.00
C ILE A 255 -13.28 23.66 21.82
N GLU A 256 -12.15 24.39 21.76
CA GLU A 256 -11.99 25.70 22.43
C GLU A 256 -13.02 26.73 21.94
N SER A 257 -13.43 26.66 20.66
CA SER A 257 -14.50 27.49 20.11
C SER A 257 -15.92 27.03 20.49
N GLY A 258 -16.06 26.02 21.34
CA GLY A 258 -17.33 25.50 21.83
C GLY A 258 -18.02 24.48 20.90
N ARG A 259 -17.33 23.96 19.90
CA ARG A 259 -17.89 22.96 18.98
C ARG A 259 -17.98 21.58 19.64
N LYS A 260 -19.08 20.88 19.43
CA LYS A 260 -19.27 19.50 19.88
C LYS A 260 -18.71 18.53 18.84
N ILE A 261 -17.48 18.08 19.07
CA ILE A 261 -16.72 17.24 18.14
C ILE A 261 -16.02 16.13 18.92
N ARG A 262 -15.94 14.94 18.34
CA ARG A 262 -15.14 13.82 18.81
C ARG A 262 -14.22 13.36 17.67
N LEU A 263 -12.96 13.13 17.98
CA LEU A 263 -11.97 12.58 17.06
C LEU A 263 -11.65 11.15 17.45
N ARG A 264 -11.74 10.24 16.48
CA ARG A 264 -11.34 8.84 16.66
C ARG A 264 -10.16 8.51 15.77
N PHE A 265 -9.08 8.04 16.37
CA PHE A 265 -7.97 7.45 15.68
C PHE A 265 -8.11 5.92 15.67
N VAL A 266 -8.17 5.32 14.49
CA VAL A 266 -8.15 3.87 14.29
C VAL A 266 -6.83 3.47 13.67
N GLY A 267 -6.05 2.68 14.40
CA GLY A 267 -4.70 2.26 14.04
C GLY A 267 -3.78 2.27 15.24
N ASP A 268 -2.56 1.80 15.03
CA ASP A 268 -1.52 1.76 16.07
C ASP A 268 -0.17 2.15 15.45
N GLY A 269 0.82 2.43 16.29
CA GLY A 269 2.15 2.79 15.82
C GLY A 269 3.04 3.36 16.92
N PRO A 270 4.32 3.59 16.59
CA PRO A 270 5.31 4.06 17.57
C PRO A 270 4.95 5.39 18.24
N ASP A 271 4.21 6.29 17.55
CA ASP A 271 3.89 7.62 18.06
C ASP A 271 2.65 7.63 18.98
N ARG A 272 1.97 6.48 19.17
CA ARG A 272 0.74 6.38 19.96
C ARG A 272 0.89 7.01 21.34
N LYS A 273 1.92 6.64 22.08
CA LYS A 273 2.14 7.11 23.44
C LYS A 273 2.36 8.63 23.51
N GLU A 274 3.07 9.18 22.51
CA GLU A 274 3.30 10.62 22.40
C GLU A 274 2.00 11.37 22.14
N LEU A 275 1.18 10.87 21.22
CA LEU A 275 -0.14 11.45 20.90
C LEU A 275 -1.12 11.38 22.10
N GLU A 276 -1.17 10.24 22.79
CA GLU A 276 -1.99 10.08 24.02
C GLU A 276 -1.54 11.06 25.12
N ASN A 277 -0.24 11.25 25.31
CA ASN A 277 0.31 12.22 26.27
C ASN A 277 -0.06 13.66 25.90
N LEU A 278 0.00 14.02 24.62
CA LEU A 278 -0.40 15.34 24.13
C LEU A 278 -1.89 15.60 24.41
N VAL A 279 -2.76 14.63 24.09
CA VAL A 279 -4.21 14.70 24.35
C VAL A 279 -4.50 14.88 25.85
N ALA A 280 -3.78 14.15 26.74
CA ALA A 280 -3.92 14.28 28.18
C ALA A 280 -3.44 15.66 28.66
N LEU A 281 -2.30 16.14 28.18
CA LEU A 281 -1.75 17.45 28.53
C LEU A 281 -2.69 18.60 28.17
N LYS A 282 -3.41 18.47 27.04
CA LYS A 282 -4.40 19.44 26.59
C LYS A 282 -5.78 19.27 27.23
N GLY A 283 -6.00 18.27 28.08
CA GLY A 283 -7.30 18.00 28.70
C GLY A 283 -8.36 17.48 27.73
N LEU A 284 -7.97 16.88 26.58
CA LEU A 284 -8.86 16.48 25.50
C LEU A 284 -9.29 15.00 25.53
N MET A 285 -9.02 14.29 26.63
CA MET A 285 -9.29 12.84 26.75
C MET A 285 -10.76 12.46 26.58
N SER A 286 -11.70 13.38 26.86
CA SER A 286 -13.15 13.17 26.63
C SER A 286 -13.59 13.36 25.16
N HIS A 287 -12.72 13.93 24.33
CA HIS A 287 -13.01 14.29 22.94
C HIS A 287 -12.19 13.48 21.93
N ILE A 288 -11.06 12.92 22.32
CA ILE A 288 -10.15 12.21 21.41
C ILE A 288 -9.91 10.79 21.90
N CYS A 289 -10.20 9.82 21.05
CA CYS A 289 -10.11 8.38 21.35
C CYS A 289 -9.10 7.69 20.43
N PHE A 290 -8.34 6.73 21.00
CA PHE A 290 -7.40 5.86 20.28
C PHE A 290 -7.90 4.42 20.35
N GLU A 291 -8.48 3.91 19.27
CA GLU A 291 -9.16 2.61 19.21
C GLU A 291 -8.20 1.42 19.00
N GLY A 292 -6.94 1.71 18.68
CA GLY A 292 -5.96 0.68 18.32
C GLY A 292 -6.16 0.13 16.91
N SER A 293 -5.40 -0.91 16.59
CA SER A 293 -5.53 -1.61 15.30
C SER A 293 -6.79 -2.45 15.28
N VAL A 294 -7.56 -2.35 14.21
CA VAL A 294 -8.75 -3.16 13.96
C VAL A 294 -8.62 -3.91 12.63
N ASN A 295 -9.25 -5.06 12.52
CA ASN A 295 -9.30 -5.83 11.27
C ASN A 295 -10.37 -5.26 10.31
N GLN A 296 -10.42 -5.83 9.09
CA GLN A 296 -11.32 -5.37 8.03
C GLN A 296 -12.81 -5.56 8.38
N ASP A 297 -13.17 -6.52 9.22
CA ASP A 297 -14.57 -6.76 9.60
C ASP A 297 -15.09 -5.68 10.54
N ARG A 298 -14.23 -5.15 11.41
CA ARG A 298 -14.59 -4.13 12.42
C ARG A 298 -14.43 -2.69 11.92
N ILE A 299 -13.62 -2.44 10.89
CA ILE A 299 -13.35 -1.07 10.44
C ILE A 299 -14.62 -0.37 9.94
N GLN A 300 -15.57 -1.12 9.38
CA GLN A 300 -16.83 -0.59 8.87
C GLN A 300 -17.69 0.08 9.95
N GLU A 301 -17.62 -0.40 11.20
CA GLU A 301 -18.34 0.22 12.34
C GLU A 301 -17.89 1.66 12.54
N PHE A 302 -16.59 1.92 12.45
CA PHE A 302 -16.01 3.26 12.61
C PHE A 302 -16.36 4.18 11.43
N TYR A 303 -16.30 3.69 10.20
CA TYR A 303 -16.75 4.45 9.03
C TYR A 303 -18.25 4.76 9.13
N THR A 304 -19.07 3.81 9.55
CA THR A 304 -20.52 4.00 9.70
C THR A 304 -20.85 5.07 10.76
N ALA A 305 -20.08 5.16 11.82
CA ALA A 305 -20.27 6.16 12.86
C ALA A 305 -19.76 7.57 12.49
N ALA A 306 -18.83 7.68 11.51
CA ALA A 306 -18.15 8.92 11.18
C ALA A 306 -19.04 9.92 10.41
N ASP A 307 -18.97 11.19 10.71
CA ASP A 307 -19.59 12.29 9.95
C ASP A 307 -18.62 12.93 8.97
N ILE A 308 -17.33 12.94 9.33
CA ILE A 308 -16.24 13.53 8.56
C ILE A 308 -15.05 12.56 8.65
N PHE A 309 -14.36 12.35 7.53
CA PHE A 309 -13.07 11.68 7.52
C PHE A 309 -11.95 12.70 7.35
N ALA A 310 -10.92 12.65 8.18
CA ALA A 310 -9.81 13.59 8.13
C ALA A 310 -8.45 12.89 8.04
N LEU A 311 -7.58 13.33 7.13
CA LEU A 311 -6.24 12.80 6.96
C LEU A 311 -5.23 13.94 6.76
N ALA A 312 -4.45 14.25 7.79
CA ALA A 312 -3.50 15.36 7.82
C ALA A 312 -2.06 14.96 7.43
N SER A 313 -1.90 13.92 6.63
CA SER A 313 -0.61 13.30 6.30
C SER A 313 0.38 14.25 5.65
N PHE A 314 1.68 14.00 5.90
CA PHE A 314 2.81 14.66 5.22
C PHE A 314 3.34 13.87 4.02
N ALA A 315 3.03 12.58 3.95
CA ALA A 315 3.46 11.70 2.86
C ALA A 315 2.43 10.60 2.60
N GLU A 316 1.97 10.49 1.35
CA GLU A 316 1.01 9.46 0.89
C GLU A 316 1.28 9.09 -0.57
N GLY A 317 1.00 7.82 -0.91
CA GLY A 317 0.77 7.47 -2.32
C GLY A 317 -0.64 7.90 -2.74
N ILE A 318 -1.56 6.93 -2.86
CA ILE A 318 -3.01 7.18 -2.87
C ILE A 318 -3.58 6.40 -1.68
N PRO A 319 -4.09 7.10 -0.64
CA PRO A 319 -4.53 6.43 0.59
C PRO A 319 -5.80 5.60 0.37
N VAL A 320 -5.73 4.31 0.62
CA VAL A 320 -6.89 3.40 0.50
C VAL A 320 -8.00 3.80 1.48
N VAL A 321 -7.65 4.25 2.67
CA VAL A 321 -8.60 4.71 3.69
C VAL A 321 -9.44 5.92 3.26
N LEU A 322 -8.90 6.78 2.40
CA LEU A 322 -9.69 7.87 1.78
C LEU A 322 -10.67 7.30 0.75
N MET A 323 -10.27 6.30 -0.05
CA MET A 323 -11.19 5.66 -0.98
C MET A 323 -12.32 4.96 -0.22
N GLU A 324 -12.02 4.29 0.89
CA GLU A 324 -13.00 3.61 1.76
C GLU A 324 -14.01 4.61 2.34
N ALA A 325 -13.53 5.73 2.89
CA ALA A 325 -14.38 6.81 3.40
C ALA A 325 -15.26 7.42 2.30
N MET A 326 -14.68 7.73 1.14
CA MET A 326 -15.41 8.28 -0.01
C MET A 326 -16.46 7.29 -0.54
N ALA A 327 -16.17 5.99 -0.57
CA ALA A 327 -17.13 4.96 -0.97
C ALA A 327 -18.35 4.91 -0.04
N MET A 328 -18.18 5.22 1.24
CA MET A 328 -19.27 5.28 2.22
C MET A 328 -19.96 6.67 2.27
N GLU A 329 -19.71 7.52 1.29
CA GLU A 329 -20.25 8.89 1.21
C GLU A 329 -19.88 9.77 2.42
N ILE A 330 -18.72 9.49 3.04
CA ILE A 330 -18.21 10.33 4.12
C ILE A 330 -17.42 11.48 3.49
N PRO A 331 -17.77 12.76 3.77
CA PRO A 331 -17.00 13.89 3.26
C PRO A 331 -15.59 13.86 3.85
N CYS A 332 -14.59 14.00 2.97
CA CYS A 332 -13.19 13.89 3.34
C CYS A 332 -12.51 15.26 3.37
N VAL A 333 -11.69 15.49 4.40
CA VAL A 333 -10.69 16.57 4.43
C VAL A 333 -9.32 15.92 4.45
N ALA A 334 -8.45 16.29 3.51
CA ALA A 334 -7.11 15.73 3.42
C ALA A 334 -6.08 16.80 3.05
N THR A 335 -4.80 16.48 3.27
CA THR A 335 -3.71 17.35 2.82
C THR A 335 -3.49 17.26 1.32
N ASN A 336 -3.20 18.41 0.69
CA ASN A 336 -2.90 18.53 -0.73
C ASN A 336 -1.45 18.13 -1.01
N ILE A 337 -1.18 16.83 -0.96
CA ILE A 337 0.17 16.27 -1.14
C ILE A 337 0.17 15.09 -2.10
N ASN A 338 1.28 14.90 -2.78
CA ASN A 338 1.64 13.71 -3.54
C ASN A 338 0.51 13.19 -4.45
N GLY A 339 -0.02 11.97 -4.18
CA GLY A 339 -1.09 11.36 -4.97
C GLY A 339 -2.51 11.72 -4.51
N ILE A 340 -2.70 12.39 -3.38
CA ILE A 340 -4.05 12.74 -2.87
C ILE A 340 -4.84 13.59 -3.85
N PRO A 341 -4.28 14.63 -4.53
CA PRO A 341 -5.00 15.42 -5.53
C PRO A 341 -5.44 14.64 -6.77
N GLU A 342 -4.88 13.45 -7.01
CA GLU A 342 -5.38 12.56 -8.07
C GLU A 342 -6.66 11.82 -7.66
N LEU A 343 -6.88 11.63 -6.35
CA LEU A 343 -8.07 11.02 -5.79
C LEU A 343 -9.16 12.06 -5.52
N ILE A 344 -8.83 13.11 -4.77
CA ILE A 344 -9.75 14.16 -4.33
C ILE A 344 -9.52 15.44 -5.15
N ARG A 345 -10.58 15.96 -5.79
CA ARG A 345 -10.60 17.29 -6.39
C ARG A 345 -11.16 18.25 -5.37
N ASP A 346 -10.35 19.25 -4.99
CA ASP A 346 -10.72 20.22 -3.96
C ASP A 346 -12.06 20.93 -4.25
N GLY A 347 -12.93 20.98 -3.24
CA GLY A 347 -14.26 21.57 -3.32
C GLY A 347 -15.28 20.81 -4.19
N VAL A 348 -14.90 19.67 -4.80
CA VAL A 348 -15.77 18.88 -5.70
C VAL A 348 -16.15 17.54 -5.07
N ASP A 349 -15.20 16.75 -4.63
CA ASP A 349 -15.40 15.43 -4.03
C ASP A 349 -14.66 15.25 -2.70
N GLY A 350 -14.21 16.35 -2.11
CA GLY A 350 -13.61 16.50 -0.81
C GLY A 350 -13.00 17.88 -0.65
N LEU A 351 -12.36 18.14 0.49
CA LEU A 351 -11.62 19.38 0.76
C LEU A 351 -10.13 19.07 0.92
N LEU A 352 -9.28 19.89 0.31
CA LEU A 352 -7.84 19.79 0.41
C LEU A 352 -7.26 21.01 1.13
N VAL A 353 -6.34 20.75 2.08
CA VAL A 353 -5.64 21.79 2.85
C VAL A 353 -4.13 21.66 2.67
N ALA A 354 -3.38 22.72 2.91
CA ALA A 354 -1.92 22.63 2.89
C ALA A 354 -1.41 21.69 4.00
N PRO A 355 -0.33 20.93 3.78
CA PRO A 355 0.27 20.11 4.84
C PRO A 355 0.77 21.02 5.96
N SER A 356 0.68 20.56 7.23
CA SER A 356 1.02 21.30 8.45
C SER A 356 0.15 22.54 8.77
N ASP A 357 -0.85 22.84 7.97
CA ASP A 357 -1.75 23.99 8.17
C ASP A 357 -2.88 23.62 9.15
N VAL A 358 -2.62 23.80 10.45
CA VAL A 358 -3.60 23.56 11.53
C VAL A 358 -4.85 24.44 11.35
N GLN A 359 -4.65 25.71 10.99
CA GLN A 359 -5.75 26.67 10.82
C GLN A 359 -6.63 26.32 9.61
N GLY A 360 -6.01 26.01 8.47
CA GLY A 360 -6.74 25.60 7.27
C GLY A 360 -7.52 24.31 7.50
N LEU A 361 -6.94 23.35 8.23
CA LEU A 361 -7.62 22.09 8.60
C LEU A 361 -8.81 22.36 9.54
N SER A 362 -8.64 23.21 10.57
CA SER A 362 -9.71 23.61 11.48
C SER A 362 -10.86 24.30 10.73
N VAL A 363 -10.56 25.23 9.82
CA VAL A 363 -11.55 25.93 8.99
C VAL A 363 -12.29 24.95 8.06
N ALA A 364 -11.59 24.01 7.43
CA ALA A 364 -12.22 23.01 6.55
C ALA A 364 -13.17 22.10 7.35
N LEU A 365 -12.75 21.64 8.53
CA LEU A 365 -13.60 20.84 9.43
C LEU A 365 -14.83 21.65 9.87
N MET A 366 -14.63 22.89 10.32
CA MET A 366 -15.72 23.80 10.74
C MET A 366 -16.73 24.00 9.62
N ARG A 367 -16.26 24.24 8.40
CA ARG A 367 -17.12 24.39 7.22
C ARG A 367 -17.99 23.16 6.98
N LEU A 368 -17.42 21.95 7.09
CA LEU A 368 -18.18 20.71 7.00
C LEU A 368 -19.18 20.54 8.17
N MET A 369 -18.88 21.05 9.36
CA MET A 369 -19.81 21.00 10.49
C MET A 369 -21.00 21.93 10.27
N ASP A 370 -20.77 23.12 9.71
CA ASP A 370 -21.78 24.16 9.54
C ASP A 370 -22.66 23.96 8.30
N GLU A 371 -22.11 23.42 7.20
CA GLU A 371 -22.78 23.31 5.90
C GLU A 371 -23.24 21.86 5.61
N ALA A 372 -24.41 21.44 6.12
CA ALA A 372 -24.95 20.09 5.91
C ALA A 372 -25.09 19.72 4.42
N ALA A 373 -25.58 20.66 3.59
CA ALA A 373 -25.72 20.44 2.14
C ALA A 373 -24.36 20.20 1.45
N LEU A 374 -23.32 20.91 1.88
CA LEU A 374 -21.96 20.69 1.38
C LEU A 374 -21.44 19.30 1.77
N ARG A 375 -21.62 18.89 3.05
CA ARG A 375 -21.23 17.54 3.50
C ARG A 375 -21.84 16.45 2.65
N GLU A 376 -23.16 16.54 2.42
CA GLU A 376 -23.90 15.55 1.62
C GLU A 376 -23.43 15.54 0.17
N SER A 377 -23.25 16.72 -0.42
CA SER A 377 -22.81 16.87 -1.80
C SER A 377 -21.40 16.29 -2.02
N LEU A 378 -20.44 16.63 -1.15
CA LEU A 378 -19.07 16.13 -1.23
C LEU A 378 -19.01 14.60 -1.00
N GLY A 379 -19.80 14.06 -0.07
CA GLY A 379 -19.88 12.63 0.17
C GLY A 379 -20.36 11.88 -1.07
N LYS A 380 -21.48 12.28 -1.67
CA LYS A 380 -22.04 11.68 -2.89
C LYS A 380 -21.06 11.79 -4.08
N ALA A 381 -20.45 12.96 -4.27
CA ALA A 381 -19.47 13.18 -5.33
C ALA A 381 -18.21 12.30 -5.10
N GLY A 382 -17.77 12.16 -3.85
CA GLY A 382 -16.67 11.29 -3.46
C GLY A 382 -16.92 9.83 -3.82
N ARG A 383 -18.09 9.28 -3.49
CA ARG A 383 -18.46 7.91 -3.88
C ARG A 383 -18.45 7.75 -5.39
N LEU A 384 -19.07 8.67 -6.13
CA LEU A 384 -19.08 8.60 -7.59
C LEU A 384 -17.66 8.62 -8.17
N ARG A 385 -16.77 9.44 -7.61
CA ARG A 385 -15.35 9.48 -8.00
C ARG A 385 -14.66 8.14 -7.85
N VAL A 386 -14.86 7.47 -6.69
CA VAL A 386 -14.26 6.17 -6.43
C VAL A 386 -14.83 5.10 -7.35
N GLN A 387 -16.15 5.02 -7.50
CA GLN A 387 -16.80 4.07 -8.40
C GLN A 387 -16.34 4.22 -9.87
N GLN A 388 -16.09 5.44 -10.32
CA GLN A 388 -15.64 5.69 -11.69
C GLN A 388 -14.19 5.32 -11.94
N SER A 389 -13.30 5.57 -10.97
CA SER A 389 -11.85 5.58 -11.22
C SER A 389 -11.04 4.62 -10.35
N TYR A 390 -11.60 4.16 -9.22
CA TYR A 390 -10.91 3.37 -8.20
C TYR A 390 -11.71 2.14 -7.77
N GLU A 391 -12.70 1.70 -8.56
CA GLU A 391 -13.38 0.43 -8.33
C GLU A 391 -12.44 -0.74 -8.61
N ILE A 392 -12.41 -1.73 -7.70
CA ILE A 392 -11.46 -2.85 -7.75
C ILE A 392 -11.57 -3.66 -9.04
N SER A 393 -12.79 -3.87 -9.55
CA SER A 393 -13.02 -4.57 -10.80
C SER A 393 -12.33 -3.87 -11.97
N LYS A 394 -12.48 -2.54 -12.09
CA LYS A 394 -11.86 -1.73 -13.15
C LYS A 394 -10.33 -1.67 -13.00
N SER A 395 -9.84 -1.60 -11.76
CA SER A 395 -8.40 -1.59 -11.49
C SER A 395 -7.76 -2.93 -11.85
N ALA A 396 -8.41 -4.04 -11.50
CA ALA A 396 -7.96 -5.37 -11.84
C ALA A 396 -8.02 -5.65 -13.35
N ASP A 397 -9.05 -5.16 -14.07
CA ASP A 397 -9.12 -5.25 -15.54
C ASP A 397 -7.94 -4.55 -16.21
N ARG A 398 -7.60 -3.33 -15.75
CA ARG A 398 -6.47 -2.56 -16.28
C ARG A 398 -5.14 -3.26 -15.98
N LEU A 399 -4.95 -3.76 -14.75
CA LEU A 399 -3.72 -4.44 -14.36
C LEU A 399 -3.57 -5.79 -15.08
N ALA A 400 -4.64 -6.56 -15.25
CA ALA A 400 -4.62 -7.80 -16.03
C ALA A 400 -4.29 -7.54 -17.51
N ALA A 401 -4.86 -6.48 -18.10
CA ALA A 401 -4.53 -6.05 -19.46
C ALA A 401 -3.07 -5.62 -19.57
N LEU A 402 -2.56 -4.87 -18.59
CA LEU A 402 -1.15 -4.47 -18.53
C LEU A 402 -0.22 -5.69 -18.47
N PHE A 403 -0.48 -6.66 -17.60
CA PHE A 403 0.29 -7.90 -17.54
C PHE A 403 0.28 -8.63 -18.89
N ARG A 404 -0.88 -8.82 -19.51
CA ARG A 404 -0.96 -9.48 -20.83
C ARG A 404 -0.13 -8.74 -21.87
N HIS A 405 -0.35 -7.43 -22.02
CA HIS A 405 0.37 -6.60 -22.97
C HIS A 405 1.90 -6.64 -22.77
N ARG A 406 2.36 -6.47 -21.53
CA ARG A 406 3.78 -6.40 -21.20
C ARG A 406 4.48 -7.76 -21.25
N LEU A 407 3.75 -8.87 -21.07
CA LEU A 407 4.33 -10.22 -21.09
C LEU A 407 4.21 -10.89 -22.45
N GLU A 408 3.16 -10.63 -23.25
CA GLU A 408 3.00 -11.16 -24.61
C GLU A 408 4.00 -10.57 -25.60
N LEU A 409 4.44 -9.32 -25.42
CA LEU A 409 5.47 -8.70 -26.26
C LEU A 409 6.87 -9.36 -26.15
N ALA A 410 7.00 -10.46 -25.40
CA ALA A 410 8.25 -11.18 -25.15
C ALA A 410 8.34 -12.55 -25.86
N ASN A 411 7.26 -12.96 -26.51
CA ASN A 411 7.21 -14.19 -27.31
C ASN A 411 7.32 -13.87 -28.79
#